data_a52ada8e5873997aa84e323085d15926
#
_entry.id   a52ada8e5873997aa84e323085d15926
#
_cell.length_a   1.000
_cell.length_b   1.000
_cell.length_c   1.000
_cell.angle_alpha   90.00
_cell.angle_beta   90.00
_cell.angle_gamma   90.00
#
_symmetry.space_group_name_H-M   'P 1'
#
loop_
_entity.id
_entity.type
_entity.pdbx_description
1 polymer ?
#
loop_
_entity_poly.entity_id
_entity_poly.type
_entity_poly.pdbx_seq_one_letter_code
_entity_poly.pdbx_strand_id
1 'polypeptide(L)' 'KGNAEISLKWEEHKLTECTIHAYEKLHTRIIYRNKTMKIILEKGEEKNMML' A
#
# COMPACT_ATOMS: atom_id res chain seq x y z
N LYS A 1 -9.18 13.81 -1.15
CA LYS A 1 -9.87 12.78 -1.85
C LYS A 1 -9.00 12.17 -2.93
N GLY A 2 -8.85 10.90 -2.90
CA GLY A 2 -7.99 10.24 -3.82
C GLY A 2 -8.62 8.96 -4.29
N ASN A 3 -7.87 8.23 -5.12
CA ASN A 3 -8.33 6.97 -5.64
C ASN A 3 -8.04 5.82 -4.69
N ALA A 4 -7.32 6.09 -3.63
CA ALA A 4 -6.94 5.02 -2.71
C ALA A 4 -6.67 5.60 -1.33
N GLU A 5 -6.79 4.71 -0.35
CA GLU A 5 -6.46 5.03 1.03
C GLU A 5 -5.32 4.13 1.47
N ILE A 6 -4.32 4.71 2.11
CA ILE A 6 -3.14 3.97 2.54
C ILE A 6 -3.00 4.09 4.04
N SER A 7 -2.88 2.95 4.71
CA SER A 7 -2.65 2.89 6.14
C SER A 7 -1.30 2.25 6.40
N LEU A 8 -0.55 2.86 7.30
CA LEU A 8 0.77 2.38 7.64
C LEU A 8 0.84 2.03 9.11
N LYS A 9 1.58 0.99 9.43
CA LYS A 9 1.78 0.59 10.80
C LYS A 9 3.28 0.58 11.10
N TRP A 10 3.64 1.23 12.19
CA TRP A 10 5.04 1.37 12.59
C TRP A 10 5.26 0.70 13.92
N GLU A 11 6.41 0.08 14.09
CA GLU A 11 6.83 -0.47 15.36
C GLU A 11 8.32 -0.23 15.52
N GLU A 12 8.71 0.32 16.67
CA GLU A 12 10.11 0.58 16.99
C GLU A 12 10.80 1.32 15.86
N HIS A 13 10.15 2.38 15.38
CA HIS A 13 10.70 3.24 14.33
C HIS A 13 10.86 2.54 13.00
N LYS A 14 10.19 1.41 12.81
CA LYS A 14 10.24 0.69 11.55
C LYS A 14 8.85 0.51 11.00
N LEU A 15 8.75 0.61 9.69
CA LEU A 15 7.49 0.35 9.02
C LEU A 15 7.30 -1.15 8.91
N THR A 16 6.23 -1.66 9.50
CA THR A 16 6.01 -3.10 9.55
C THR A 16 4.88 -3.57 8.66
N GLU A 17 3.95 -2.69 8.35
CA GLU A 17 2.77 -3.12 7.62
C GLU A 17 2.23 -1.97 6.80
N CYS A 18 1.72 -2.30 5.62
CA CYS A 18 1.12 -1.33 4.73
C CYS A 18 -0.17 -1.92 4.18
N THR A 19 -1.27 -1.18 4.31
CA THR A 19 -2.56 -1.60 3.77
C THR A 19 -3.04 -0.55 2.79
N ILE A 20 -3.42 -0.99 1.59
CA ILE A 20 -3.92 -0.11 0.56
C ILE A 20 -5.33 -0.54 0.18
N HIS A 21 -6.26 0.40 0.26
CA HIS A 21 -7.63 0.17 -0.15
C HIS A 21 -7.91 1.04 -1.38
N ALA A 22 -8.27 0.41 -2.48
CA ALA A 22 -8.47 1.11 -3.75
C ALA A 22 -9.94 1.45 -3.94
N TYR A 23 -10.24 2.73 -4.13
CA TYR A 23 -11.60 3.17 -4.45
C TYR A 23 -11.86 3.12 -5.94
N GLU A 24 -10.81 3.18 -6.72
CA GLU A 24 -10.86 3.03 -8.17
C GLU A 24 -9.70 2.14 -8.57
N LYS A 25 -9.69 1.71 -9.83
CA LYS A 25 -8.58 0.90 -10.31
C LYS A 25 -7.27 1.64 -10.07
N LEU A 26 -6.31 0.96 -9.47
CA LEU A 26 -5.07 1.58 -9.03
C LEU A 26 -3.87 0.83 -9.58
N HIS A 27 -2.99 1.58 -10.24
CA HIS A 27 -1.68 1.10 -10.66
C HIS A 27 -0.65 1.96 -9.96
N THR A 28 0.12 1.36 -9.09
CA THR A 28 1.13 2.10 -8.38
C THR A 28 2.26 1.18 -8.00
N ARG A 29 3.28 1.75 -7.42
CA ARG A 29 4.37 0.96 -6.86
C ARG A 29 4.83 1.63 -5.58
N ILE A 30 5.29 0.80 -4.68
CA ILE A 30 5.77 1.26 -3.38
C ILE A 30 7.26 1.01 -3.34
N ILE A 31 8.01 2.04 -3.00
CA ILE A 31 9.44 1.95 -2.84
C ILE A 31 9.74 2.11 -1.36
N TYR A 32 10.34 1.09 -0.78
CA TYR A 32 10.69 1.11 0.63
C TYR A 32 12.06 0.49 0.80
N ARG A 33 12.97 1.29 1.30
CA ARG A 33 14.37 0.93 1.40
C ARG A 33 14.87 0.62 -0.01
N ASN A 34 15.37 -0.58 -0.27
CA ASN A 34 15.87 -0.91 -1.58
C ASN A 34 14.92 -1.81 -2.35
N LYS A 35 13.66 -1.84 -1.93
CA LYS A 35 12.68 -2.73 -2.54
C LYS A 35 11.63 -1.92 -3.26
N THR A 36 11.23 -2.41 -4.43
CA THR A 36 10.15 -1.82 -5.20
C THR A 36 9.09 -2.88 -5.37
N MET A 37 7.84 -2.55 -5.00
CA MET A 37 6.73 -3.47 -5.14
C MET A 37 5.68 -2.85 -6.03
N LYS A 38 5.32 -3.57 -7.09
CA LYS A 38 4.29 -3.11 -8.00
C LYS A 38 2.92 -3.55 -7.48
N ILE A 39 2.00 -2.60 -7.43
CA ILE A 39 0.67 -2.83 -6.90
C ILE A 39 -0.35 -2.55 -7.98
N ILE A 40 -1.21 -3.53 -8.24
CA ILE A 40 -2.32 -3.37 -9.16
C ILE A 40 -3.57 -3.83 -8.45
N LEU A 41 -4.52 -2.91 -8.25
CA LEU A 41 -5.76 -3.21 -7.56
C LEU A 41 -6.94 -2.79 -8.42
N GLU A 42 -7.99 -3.59 -8.37
CA GLU A 42 -9.24 -3.23 -9.00
C GLU A 42 -10.08 -2.44 -8.01
N LYS A 43 -11.11 -1.79 -8.53
CA LYS A 43 -12.00 -1.00 -7.70
C LYS A 43 -12.53 -1.84 -6.55
N GLY A 44 -12.39 -1.32 -5.34
CA GLY A 44 -12.90 -1.99 -4.16
C GLY A 44 -11.98 -3.01 -3.55
N GLU A 45 -10.81 -3.24 -4.14
CA GLU A 45 -9.87 -4.21 -3.59
C GLU A 45 -8.99 -3.60 -2.53
N GLU A 46 -8.53 -4.45 -1.66
CA GLU A 46 -7.64 -4.05 -0.59
C GLU A 46 -6.46 -5.00 -0.54
N LYS A 47 -5.28 -4.46 -0.30
CA LYS A 47 -4.08 -5.26 -0.19
C LYS A 47 -3.35 -4.90 1.09
N ASN A 48 -3.01 -5.93 1.85
CA ASN A 48 -2.25 -5.79 3.08
C ASN A 48 -0.88 -6.43 2.87
N MET A 49 0.16 -5.69 3.18
CA MET A 49 1.53 -6.16 2.99
C MET A 49 2.31 -6.08 4.27
N MET A 50 3.02 -7.16 4.58
CA MET A 50 3.97 -7.17 5.69
C MET A 50 5.34 -6.84 5.14
N LEU A 51 6.00 -5.91 5.77
CA LEU A 51 7.29 -5.40 5.29
C LEU A 51 8.46 -5.91 6.12
#